data_4552bff3ecf14657d97a9e94a382341d
#
_entry.id   4552bff3ecf14657d97a9e94a382341d
#
_cell.length_a   1.000
_cell.length_b   1.000
_cell.length_c   1.000
_cell.angle_alpha   90.00
_cell.angle_beta   90.00
_cell.angle_gamma   90.00
#
_symmetry.space_group_name_H-M   'P 1'
#
loop_
_entity.id
_entity.type
_entity.pdbx_description
1 polymer ?
#
loop_
_entity_poly.entity_id
_entity_poly.type
_entity_poly.pdbx_seq_one_letter_code
_entity_poly.pdbx_strand_id
1 'polypeptide(L)'
;MKNYLLFLVSILCTSCLVSRMSRPIITGRVLDYHGNPIEHCQVGEVFTDEQGYFRLPERRYHEFTFIGFEAPPVHVNEQVNKQGYESDMIVMWDRYGGAAPKGTVWDVHDIYLKGIDQKITMERVLENIEREVVYTEDGQLIGFLCTDTGDIPSTLRVNDRREMFDSIKKVVYYQQQRAYYVATKMRFDKGELCFLEYLDDQMTKDTTYYGRYEFLSDSIMQIEMNHPKIRGKYHAEDFDKYFFSLKKIN
;
A
#
# COMPACT_ATOMS: atom_id res chain seq x y z
N MET A 1 48.74 9.64 32.86
CA MET A 1 48.49 8.37 32.14
C MET A 1 47.35 7.55 32.73
N LYS A 2 47.28 7.32 34.04
CA LYS A 2 46.17 6.55 34.66
C LYS A 2 44.77 7.06 34.38
N ASN A 3 44.56 8.38 34.32
CA ASN A 3 43.27 9.00 34.08
C ASN A 3 42.80 8.87 32.62
N TYR A 4 43.70 8.84 31.65
CA TYR A 4 43.37 8.63 30.25
C TYR A 4 42.94 7.15 30.00
N LEU A 5 43.58 6.22 30.69
CA LEU A 5 43.20 4.80 30.61
C LEU A 5 41.79 4.55 31.18
N LEU A 6 41.46 5.18 32.30
CA LEU A 6 40.11 5.11 32.90
C LEU A 6 39.05 5.74 31.98
N PHE A 7 39.38 6.86 31.34
CA PHE A 7 38.49 7.51 30.39
C PHE A 7 38.27 6.67 29.11
N LEU A 8 39.34 6.05 28.62
CA LEU A 8 39.24 5.13 27.45
C LEU A 8 38.43 3.87 27.79
N VAL A 9 38.62 3.29 28.95
CA VAL A 9 37.83 2.15 29.43
C VAL A 9 36.35 2.54 29.63
N SER A 10 36.06 3.74 30.12
CA SER A 10 34.70 4.24 30.27
C SER A 10 33.99 4.37 28.93
N ILE A 11 34.67 4.88 27.87
CA ILE A 11 34.15 4.97 26.53
C ILE A 11 33.88 3.57 25.95
N LEU A 12 34.80 2.64 26.13
CA LEU A 12 34.64 1.26 25.66
C LEU A 12 33.48 0.53 26.36
N CYS A 13 33.21 0.85 27.62
CA CYS A 13 32.09 0.26 28.39
C CYS A 13 30.72 0.85 27.98
N THR A 14 30.69 2.03 27.35
CA THR A 14 29.44 2.66 26.91
C THR A 14 29.09 2.37 25.42
N SER A 15 30.03 1.79 24.67
CA SER A 15 29.83 1.41 23.28
C SER A 15 29.45 -0.07 23.17
N CYS A 16 28.38 -0.36 22.43
CA CYS A 16 27.98 -1.72 22.13
C CYS A 16 28.07 -1.97 20.63
N LEU A 17 28.59 -3.13 20.23
CA LEU A 17 28.43 -3.62 18.87
C LEU A 17 27.02 -4.21 18.74
N VAL A 18 26.17 -3.52 18.01
CA VAL A 18 24.77 -3.95 17.81
C VAL A 18 24.54 -4.45 16.41
N SER A 19 23.66 -5.43 16.29
CA SER A 19 23.19 -5.91 14.99
C SER A 19 21.97 -5.10 14.58
N ARG A 20 22.05 -4.42 13.44
CA ARG A 20 20.97 -3.61 12.88
C ARG A 20 20.35 -4.30 11.67
N MET A 21 19.04 -4.21 11.55
CA MET A 21 18.32 -4.68 10.38
C MET A 21 18.37 -3.62 9.28
N SER A 22 18.75 -4.02 8.07
CA SER A 22 18.64 -3.19 6.86
C SER A 22 17.49 -3.62 5.96
N ARG A 23 17.06 -4.88 6.06
CA ARG A 23 15.86 -5.42 5.43
C ARG A 23 15.34 -6.58 6.28
N PRO A 24 14.02 -6.66 6.60
CA PRO A 24 13.40 -7.82 7.22
C PRO A 24 13.36 -9.01 6.25
N ILE A 25 12.91 -10.16 6.73
CA ILE A 25 12.40 -11.18 5.83
C ILE A 25 11.13 -10.62 5.19
N ILE A 26 11.05 -10.61 3.85
CA ILE A 26 9.85 -10.17 3.15
C ILE A 26 9.21 -11.38 2.48
N THR A 27 7.93 -11.60 2.74
CA THR A 27 7.13 -12.65 2.12
C THR A 27 5.97 -12.02 1.36
N GLY A 28 5.50 -12.74 0.35
CA GLY A 28 4.35 -12.33 -0.44
C GLY A 28 4.11 -13.27 -1.61
N ARG A 29 3.17 -12.92 -2.45
CA ARG A 29 2.81 -13.69 -3.63
C ARG A 29 2.65 -12.75 -4.82
N VAL A 30 3.15 -13.15 -5.99
CA VAL A 30 3.01 -12.38 -7.24
C VAL A 30 1.97 -13.05 -8.11
N LEU A 31 0.96 -12.27 -8.50
CA LEU A 31 -0.18 -12.70 -9.32
C LEU A 31 -0.29 -11.81 -10.56
N ASP A 32 -0.94 -12.33 -11.60
CA ASP A 32 -1.45 -11.48 -12.67
C ASP A 32 -2.78 -10.81 -12.25
N TYR A 33 -3.31 -9.90 -13.08
CA TYR A 33 -4.60 -9.25 -12.81
C TYR A 33 -5.82 -10.18 -12.98
N HIS A 34 -5.60 -11.43 -13.37
CA HIS A 34 -6.63 -12.48 -13.35
C HIS A 34 -6.59 -13.31 -12.06
N GLY A 35 -5.59 -13.07 -11.20
CA GLY A 35 -5.38 -13.82 -9.97
C GLY A 35 -4.58 -15.11 -10.18
N ASN A 36 -4.00 -15.31 -11.38
CA ASN A 36 -3.13 -16.46 -11.62
C ASN A 36 -1.74 -16.20 -11.04
N PRO A 37 -1.11 -17.19 -10.40
CA PRO A 37 0.25 -17.05 -9.90
C PRO A 37 1.25 -16.86 -11.04
N ILE A 38 2.22 -16.00 -10.81
CA ILE A 38 3.33 -15.76 -11.74
C ILE A 38 4.55 -16.49 -11.22
N GLU A 39 4.84 -17.63 -11.81
CA GLU A 39 6.05 -18.43 -11.53
C GLU A 39 7.30 -17.77 -12.12
N HIS A 40 8.45 -17.98 -11.46
CA HIS A 40 9.75 -17.46 -11.88
C HIS A 40 9.73 -15.93 -12.11
N CYS A 41 8.93 -15.20 -11.35
CA CYS A 41 9.00 -13.75 -11.26
C CYS A 41 10.17 -13.36 -10.34
N GLN A 42 11.07 -12.52 -10.81
CA GLN A 42 12.17 -12.04 -10.00
C GLN A 42 11.69 -10.99 -9.01
N VAL A 43 11.93 -11.22 -7.71
CA VAL A 43 11.68 -10.27 -6.63
C VAL A 43 13.00 -10.03 -5.90
N GLY A 44 13.60 -8.86 -6.13
CA GLY A 44 14.96 -8.60 -5.67
C GLY A 44 15.94 -9.69 -6.16
N GLU A 45 16.54 -10.44 -5.23
CA GLU A 45 17.49 -11.52 -5.53
C GLU A 45 16.86 -12.92 -5.57
N VAL A 46 15.57 -13.07 -5.36
CA VAL A 46 14.88 -14.38 -5.38
C VAL A 46 13.89 -14.49 -6.53
N PHE A 47 13.37 -15.68 -6.76
CA PHE A 47 12.32 -15.95 -7.74
C PHE A 47 11.10 -16.55 -7.04
N THR A 48 9.93 -16.29 -7.59
CA THR A 48 8.67 -16.90 -7.15
C THR A 48 8.63 -18.38 -7.54
N ASP A 49 7.93 -19.17 -6.70
CA ASP A 49 7.61 -20.56 -6.98
C ASP A 49 6.39 -20.71 -7.92
N GLU A 50 5.96 -21.97 -8.17
CA GLU A 50 4.82 -22.32 -9.02
C GLU A 50 3.49 -21.70 -8.53
N GLN A 51 3.37 -21.39 -7.24
CA GLN A 51 2.23 -20.75 -6.62
C GLN A 51 2.36 -19.23 -6.53
N GLY A 52 3.45 -18.68 -7.08
CA GLY A 52 3.76 -17.26 -7.08
C GLY A 52 4.36 -16.73 -5.76
N TYR A 53 4.62 -17.60 -4.76
CA TYR A 53 5.19 -17.17 -3.48
C TYR A 53 6.68 -16.87 -3.60
N PHE A 54 7.11 -15.89 -2.82
CA PHE A 54 8.52 -15.56 -2.64
C PHE A 54 8.85 -15.31 -1.18
N ARG A 55 10.15 -15.43 -0.86
CA ARG A 55 10.70 -15.10 0.43
C ARG A 55 12.07 -14.46 0.27
N LEU A 56 12.16 -13.15 0.46
CA LEU A 56 13.43 -12.43 0.51
C LEU A 56 14.10 -12.63 1.86
N PRO A 57 15.40 -12.95 1.92
CA PRO A 57 16.10 -13.14 3.18
C PRO A 57 16.32 -11.81 3.91
N GLU A 58 16.43 -11.91 5.24
CA GLU A 58 16.82 -10.79 6.09
C GLU A 58 18.23 -10.31 5.73
N ARG A 59 18.43 -8.99 5.75
CA ARG A 59 19.76 -8.37 5.66
C ARG A 59 20.04 -7.59 6.93
N ARG A 60 21.22 -7.84 7.51
CA ARG A 60 21.68 -7.14 8.71
C ARG A 60 23.13 -6.69 8.54
N TYR A 61 23.49 -5.65 9.32
CA TYR A 61 24.86 -5.19 9.48
C TYR A 61 25.17 -4.97 10.97
N HIS A 62 26.42 -4.74 11.28
CA HIS A 62 26.84 -4.45 12.64
C HIS A 62 27.42 -3.04 12.70
N GLU A 63 27.08 -2.32 13.74
CA GLU A 63 27.60 -1.00 14.00
C GLU A 63 27.92 -0.81 15.49
N PHE A 64 28.89 0.04 15.77
CA PHE A 64 29.12 0.52 17.11
C PHE A 64 28.15 1.64 17.43
N THR A 65 27.43 1.54 18.52
CA THR A 65 26.52 2.58 18.98
C THR A 65 26.73 2.86 20.45
N PHE A 66 26.37 4.06 20.89
CA PHE A 66 26.38 4.47 22.29
C PHE A 66 24.97 4.34 22.87
N ILE A 67 24.89 4.20 24.20
CA ILE A 67 23.61 4.15 24.91
C ILE A 67 22.84 5.46 24.64
N GLY A 68 21.56 5.34 24.23
CA GLY A 68 20.68 6.49 23.97
C GLY A 68 20.55 6.90 22.51
N PHE A 69 21.25 6.27 21.58
CA PHE A 69 21.02 6.50 20.14
C PHE A 69 19.83 5.70 19.64
N GLU A 70 18.97 6.36 18.87
CA GLU A 70 17.82 5.73 18.21
C GLU A 70 18.30 4.76 17.12
N ALA A 71 17.47 3.74 16.87
CA ALA A 71 17.71 2.84 15.76
C ALA A 71 17.52 3.57 14.42
N PRO A 72 18.34 3.28 13.41
CA PRO A 72 18.19 3.86 12.10
C PRO A 72 16.89 3.39 11.44
N PRO A 73 16.32 4.20 10.54
CA PRO A 73 15.17 3.77 9.74
C PRO A 73 15.56 2.64 8.79
N VAL A 74 14.61 1.80 8.48
CA VAL A 74 14.71 0.79 7.41
C VAL A 74 13.98 1.29 6.19
N HIS A 75 14.66 1.30 5.06
CA HIS A 75 14.10 1.57 3.74
C HIS A 75 14.31 0.34 2.86
N VAL A 76 13.22 -0.19 2.35
CA VAL A 76 13.23 -1.31 1.41
C VAL A 76 12.78 -0.83 0.04
N ASN A 77 13.56 -1.15 -0.99
CA ASN A 77 13.23 -0.92 -2.38
C ASN A 77 13.65 -2.17 -3.17
N GLU A 78 12.71 -3.09 -3.38
CA GLU A 78 12.99 -4.33 -4.10
C GLU A 78 12.15 -4.39 -5.37
N GLN A 79 12.82 -4.61 -6.51
CA GLN A 79 12.15 -4.69 -7.80
C GLN A 79 11.41 -6.01 -7.98
N VAL A 80 10.28 -5.96 -8.65
CA VAL A 80 9.48 -7.11 -9.07
C VAL A 80 9.42 -7.11 -10.59
N ASN A 81 10.04 -8.08 -11.22
CA ASN A 81 10.20 -8.12 -12.68
C ASN A 81 9.84 -9.49 -13.25
N LYS A 82 9.07 -9.47 -14.32
CA LYS A 82 8.80 -10.66 -15.14
C LYS A 82 8.70 -10.27 -16.61
N GLN A 83 9.34 -11.04 -17.47
CA GLN A 83 9.22 -10.82 -18.91
C GLN A 83 7.76 -10.94 -19.36
N GLY A 84 7.27 -9.96 -20.13
CA GLY A 84 5.88 -9.88 -20.59
C GLY A 84 4.95 -9.15 -19.63
N TYR A 85 5.46 -8.64 -18.52
CA TYR A 85 4.72 -7.86 -17.53
C TYR A 85 5.35 -6.49 -17.29
N GLU A 86 4.55 -5.54 -16.86
CA GLU A 86 5.04 -4.26 -16.35
C GLU A 86 5.78 -4.50 -15.03
N SER A 87 6.92 -3.81 -14.84
CA SER A 87 7.69 -3.92 -13.60
C SER A 87 6.99 -3.25 -12.45
N ASP A 88 7.17 -3.79 -11.26
CA ASP A 88 6.69 -3.20 -10.01
C ASP A 88 7.82 -3.12 -8.97
N MET A 89 7.56 -2.50 -7.82
CA MET A 89 8.54 -2.31 -6.76
C MET A 89 7.90 -2.42 -5.39
N ILE A 90 8.49 -3.23 -4.52
CA ILE A 90 8.17 -3.26 -3.09
C ILE A 90 8.90 -2.09 -2.43
N VAL A 91 8.16 -1.10 -1.93
CA VAL A 91 8.71 0.04 -1.19
C VAL A 91 8.11 0.04 0.21
N MET A 92 8.96 -0.07 1.21
CA MET A 92 8.55 -0.08 2.62
C MET A 92 9.46 0.84 3.43
N TRP A 93 8.91 1.46 4.45
CA TRP A 93 9.64 2.32 5.35
C TRP A 93 9.19 2.10 6.79
N ASP A 94 10.17 1.95 7.68
CA ASP A 94 9.95 1.92 9.12
C ASP A 94 10.96 2.83 9.80
N ARG A 95 10.48 3.81 10.54
CA ARG A 95 11.29 4.84 11.20
C ARG A 95 12.30 4.25 12.19
N TYR A 96 11.97 3.15 12.85
CA TYR A 96 12.77 2.52 13.90
C TYR A 96 13.13 1.07 13.57
N GLY A 97 12.87 0.63 12.35
CA GLY A 97 13.01 -0.75 11.91
C GLY A 97 14.39 -1.36 12.12
N GLY A 98 15.44 -0.53 12.13
CA GLY A 98 16.81 -1.00 12.38
C GLY A 98 17.00 -1.70 13.73
N ALA A 99 16.14 -1.48 14.74
CA ALA A 99 16.15 -2.17 16.02
C ALA A 99 15.38 -3.49 16.03
N ALA A 100 14.67 -3.81 14.96
CA ALA A 100 13.82 -5.00 14.92
C ALA A 100 14.62 -6.28 15.22
N PRO A 101 14.01 -7.26 15.92
CA PRO A 101 14.67 -8.50 16.26
C PRO A 101 15.03 -9.32 15.02
N LYS A 102 16.01 -10.21 15.17
CA LYS A 102 16.39 -11.14 14.11
C LYS A 102 15.21 -12.06 13.76
N GLY A 103 14.97 -12.24 12.47
CA GLY A 103 13.88 -13.06 11.97
C GLY A 103 12.55 -12.32 11.83
N THR A 104 12.54 -10.99 11.99
CA THR A 104 11.35 -10.19 11.70
C THR A 104 10.87 -10.43 10.27
N VAL A 105 9.59 -10.71 10.12
CA VAL A 105 8.94 -10.97 8.83
C VAL A 105 7.94 -9.86 8.54
N TRP A 106 7.99 -9.34 7.32
CA TRP A 106 6.98 -8.45 6.76
C TRP A 106 6.29 -9.15 5.59
N ASP A 107 5.00 -9.32 5.69
CA ASP A 107 4.19 -9.88 4.62
C ASP A 107 3.61 -8.73 3.78
N VAL A 108 3.96 -8.72 2.49
CA VAL A 108 3.46 -7.73 1.53
C VAL A 108 2.22 -8.22 0.80
N HIS A 109 1.69 -9.38 1.20
CA HIS A 109 0.51 -10.00 0.62
C HIS A 109 0.63 -10.24 -0.90
N ASP A 110 -0.45 -10.02 -1.65
CA ASP A 110 -0.51 -10.24 -3.08
C ASP A 110 -0.01 -9.00 -3.85
N ILE A 111 1.00 -9.19 -4.67
CA ILE A 111 1.50 -8.21 -5.64
C ILE A 111 0.92 -8.57 -7.01
N TYR A 112 0.28 -7.61 -7.67
CA TYR A 112 -0.36 -7.85 -8.95
C TYR A 112 0.43 -7.18 -10.08
N LEU A 113 0.95 -7.97 -11.02
CA LEU A 113 1.60 -7.47 -12.22
C LEU A 113 0.64 -7.45 -13.41
N LYS A 114 0.67 -6.35 -14.14
CA LYS A 114 -0.07 -6.19 -15.38
C LYS A 114 0.74 -6.76 -16.55
N GLY A 115 0.13 -7.63 -17.36
CA GLY A 115 0.71 -8.02 -18.65
C GLY A 115 0.84 -6.82 -19.59
N ILE A 116 1.94 -6.69 -20.32
CA ILE A 116 2.22 -5.52 -21.20
C ILE A 116 1.08 -5.32 -22.21
N ASP A 117 0.54 -6.40 -22.77
CA ASP A 117 -0.54 -6.36 -23.74
C ASP A 117 -1.93 -6.60 -23.12
N GLN A 118 -2.01 -6.64 -21.79
CA GLN A 118 -3.24 -6.95 -21.10
C GLN A 118 -4.16 -5.72 -20.99
N LYS A 119 -5.34 -5.82 -21.59
CA LYS A 119 -6.42 -4.85 -21.37
C LYS A 119 -7.05 -5.12 -20.00
N ILE A 120 -6.99 -4.15 -19.12
CA ILE A 120 -7.65 -4.21 -17.81
C ILE A 120 -9.04 -3.61 -17.95
N THR A 121 -10.05 -4.30 -17.42
CA THR A 121 -11.39 -3.75 -17.29
C THR A 121 -11.63 -3.26 -15.88
N MET A 122 -12.42 -2.20 -15.72
CA MET A 122 -12.80 -1.65 -14.44
C MET A 122 -13.48 -2.71 -13.55
N GLU A 123 -14.33 -3.54 -14.12
CA GLU A 123 -14.99 -4.65 -13.44
C GLU A 123 -13.99 -5.56 -12.72
N ARG A 124 -12.94 -6.02 -13.42
CA ARG A 124 -11.93 -6.90 -12.82
C ARG A 124 -11.13 -6.24 -11.71
N VAL A 125 -10.91 -4.93 -11.82
CA VAL A 125 -10.12 -4.19 -10.84
C VAL A 125 -10.92 -3.91 -9.58
N LEU A 126 -12.21 -3.65 -9.70
CA LEU A 126 -13.05 -3.21 -8.58
C LEU A 126 -13.71 -4.35 -7.83
N GLU A 127 -14.09 -5.45 -8.51
CA GLU A 127 -14.86 -6.53 -7.88
C GLU A 127 -14.10 -7.28 -6.79
N ASN A 128 -14.84 -7.65 -5.75
CA ASN A 128 -14.42 -8.49 -4.62
C ASN A 128 -13.30 -7.90 -3.73
N ILE A 129 -12.98 -6.62 -3.84
CA ILE A 129 -11.95 -5.98 -3.03
C ILE A 129 -12.56 -4.81 -2.27
N GLU A 130 -12.40 -4.84 -0.94
CA GLU A 130 -12.71 -3.69 -0.10
C GLU A 130 -11.65 -2.62 -0.29
N ARG A 131 -12.07 -1.37 -0.47
CA ARG A 131 -11.19 -0.23 -0.67
C ARG A 131 -11.54 0.89 0.27
N GLU A 132 -10.53 1.59 0.73
CA GLU A 132 -10.75 2.91 1.29
C GLU A 132 -11.06 3.89 0.15
N VAL A 133 -12.03 4.75 0.39
CA VAL A 133 -12.54 5.66 -0.62
C VAL A 133 -12.59 7.07 -0.07
N VAL A 134 -12.15 8.01 -0.89
CA VAL A 134 -12.28 9.45 -0.65
C VAL A 134 -13.15 10.03 -1.74
N TYR A 135 -14.11 10.85 -1.39
CA TYR A 135 -14.88 11.63 -2.34
C TYR A 135 -14.61 13.13 -2.16
N THR A 136 -14.44 13.82 -3.27
CA THR A 136 -14.11 15.23 -3.32
C THR A 136 -15.35 16.08 -3.53
N GLU A 137 -15.28 17.39 -3.25
CA GLU A 137 -16.41 18.31 -3.43
C GLU A 137 -16.80 18.48 -4.91
N ASP A 138 -15.85 18.30 -5.84
CA ASP A 138 -16.06 18.36 -7.28
C ASP A 138 -16.59 17.05 -7.88
N GLY A 139 -16.90 16.06 -7.03
CA GLY A 139 -17.55 14.82 -7.44
C GLY A 139 -16.60 13.73 -7.94
N GLN A 140 -15.33 13.78 -7.56
CA GLN A 140 -14.39 12.70 -7.80
C GLN A 140 -14.47 11.66 -6.69
N LEU A 141 -14.43 10.39 -7.06
CA LEU A 141 -14.39 9.24 -6.17
C LEU A 141 -13.05 8.53 -6.38
N ILE A 142 -12.23 8.52 -5.35
CA ILE A 142 -10.87 7.96 -5.38
C ILE A 142 -10.82 6.81 -4.38
N GLY A 143 -10.46 5.62 -4.85
CA GLY A 143 -10.33 4.45 -4.02
C GLY A 143 -8.93 3.85 -4.10
N PHE A 144 -8.46 3.30 -3.00
CA PHE A 144 -7.18 2.61 -2.91
C PHE A 144 -7.30 1.38 -2.01
N LEU A 145 -6.53 0.35 -2.35
CA LEU A 145 -6.45 -0.86 -1.53
C LEU A 145 -5.82 -0.49 -0.19
N CYS A 146 -6.57 -0.72 0.89
CA CYS A 146 -6.04 -0.53 2.24
C CYS A 146 -5.02 -1.64 2.52
N THR A 147 -3.84 -1.25 2.97
CA THR A 147 -2.91 -2.17 3.61
C THR A 147 -3.12 -2.09 5.11
N ASP A 148 -2.97 -3.20 5.83
CA ASP A 148 -3.14 -3.28 7.29
C ASP A 148 -2.29 -2.26 8.08
N THR A 149 -1.32 -1.64 7.43
CA THR A 149 -0.45 -0.60 8.01
C THR A 149 -1.01 0.82 7.88
N GLY A 150 -2.16 1.02 7.20
CA GLY A 150 -2.70 2.35 6.91
C GLY A 150 -1.85 3.19 5.94
N ASP A 151 -0.79 2.60 5.40
CA ASP A 151 0.04 3.25 4.39
C ASP A 151 -0.56 3.09 3.00
N ILE A 152 -0.46 4.13 2.18
CA ILE A 152 -0.84 4.04 0.78
C ILE A 152 0.08 3.00 0.12
N PRO A 153 -0.47 2.03 -0.62
CA PRO A 153 0.32 0.98 -1.25
C PRO A 153 1.53 1.53 -2.00
N SER A 154 2.67 0.89 -1.83
CA SER A 154 3.94 1.32 -2.41
C SER A 154 3.90 1.38 -3.93
N THR A 155 3.08 0.55 -4.55
CA THR A 155 2.83 0.52 -6.00
C THR A 155 2.25 1.81 -6.57
N LEU A 156 1.57 2.61 -5.75
CA LEU A 156 1.16 3.96 -6.16
C LEU A 156 2.32 4.96 -6.25
N ARG A 157 3.49 4.60 -5.76
CA ARG A 157 4.69 5.47 -5.78
C ARG A 157 5.51 5.34 -7.05
N VAL A 158 5.24 4.33 -7.87
CA VAL A 158 6.07 4.01 -9.04
C VAL A 158 5.37 4.47 -10.31
N ASN A 159 6.10 5.24 -11.11
CA ASN A 159 5.79 5.72 -12.45
C ASN A 159 4.71 6.82 -12.56
N ASP A 160 5.00 7.86 -13.29
CA ASP A 160 4.15 8.95 -13.89
C ASP A 160 2.88 9.45 -13.13
N ARG A 161 2.52 8.81 -12.02
CA ARG A 161 1.39 9.12 -11.14
C ARG A 161 1.75 10.03 -9.96
N ARG A 162 2.95 10.59 -9.97
CA ARG A 162 3.45 11.42 -8.85
C ARG A 162 2.51 12.59 -8.54
N GLU A 163 1.99 13.25 -9.57
CA GLU A 163 1.07 14.38 -9.39
C GLU A 163 -0.27 13.94 -8.81
N MET A 164 -0.81 12.81 -9.27
CA MET A 164 -2.05 12.25 -8.75
C MET A 164 -1.88 11.75 -7.32
N PHE A 165 -0.76 11.06 -7.04
CA PHE A 165 -0.39 10.67 -5.68
C PHE A 165 -0.26 11.88 -4.76
N ASP A 166 0.38 12.96 -5.19
CA ASP A 166 0.50 14.19 -4.41
C ASP A 166 -0.86 14.85 -4.18
N SER A 167 -1.79 14.75 -5.15
CA SER A 167 -3.17 15.20 -4.99
C SER A 167 -3.95 14.36 -3.99
N ILE A 168 -3.87 13.03 -4.07
CA ILE A 168 -4.46 12.09 -3.11
C ILE A 168 -3.86 12.32 -1.71
N LYS A 169 -2.53 12.41 -1.63
CA LYS A 169 -1.81 12.67 -0.39
C LYS A 169 -2.20 14.00 0.24
N LYS A 170 -2.45 15.03 -0.56
CA LYS A 170 -2.99 16.31 -0.08
C LYS A 170 -4.41 16.15 0.46
N VAL A 171 -5.27 15.42 -0.22
CA VAL A 171 -6.65 15.18 0.23
C VAL A 171 -6.64 14.37 1.51
N VAL A 172 -5.92 13.26 1.57
CA VAL A 172 -5.77 12.43 2.78
C VAL A 172 -5.10 13.21 3.91
N TYR A 173 -4.02 13.94 3.62
CA TYR A 173 -3.34 14.78 4.60
C TYR A 173 -4.23 15.92 5.11
N TYR A 174 -5.03 16.53 4.24
CA TYR A 174 -5.96 17.60 4.61
C TYR A 174 -7.10 17.09 5.48
N GLN A 175 -7.59 15.89 5.21
CA GLN A 175 -8.57 15.21 6.04
C GLN A 175 -7.97 14.79 7.39
N GLN A 176 -6.75 14.27 7.42
CA GLN A 176 -6.02 13.94 8.66
C GLN A 176 -5.75 15.17 9.54
N GLN A 177 -5.38 16.31 8.97
CA GLN A 177 -5.18 17.54 9.74
C GLN A 177 -6.46 18.16 10.30
N ARG A 178 -7.60 17.87 9.67
CA ARG A 178 -8.91 18.28 10.18
C ARG A 178 -9.48 17.32 11.22
N ALA A 179 -8.69 16.39 11.72
CA ALA A 179 -9.07 15.37 12.69
C ALA A 179 -10.23 14.45 12.23
N TYR A 180 -10.42 14.30 10.93
CA TYR A 180 -11.47 13.45 10.37
C TYR A 180 -10.84 12.28 9.60
N TYR A 181 -10.54 11.21 10.31
CA TYR A 181 -10.45 9.89 9.71
C TYR A 181 -11.88 9.44 9.38
N VAL A 182 -12.43 9.94 8.32
CA VAL A 182 -13.58 9.27 7.73
C VAL A 182 -13.00 8.17 6.85
N ALA A 183 -12.64 7.05 7.45
CA ALA A 183 -12.30 5.85 6.71
C ALA A 183 -13.59 5.34 6.07
N THR A 184 -13.93 5.91 4.94
CA THR A 184 -15.03 5.42 4.13
C THR A 184 -14.54 4.22 3.37
N LYS A 185 -15.25 3.11 3.50
CA LYS A 185 -14.91 1.85 2.82
C LYS A 185 -15.97 1.54 1.78
N MET A 186 -15.50 1.06 0.65
CA MET A 186 -16.38 0.67 -0.45
C MET A 186 -16.01 -0.72 -0.94
N ARG A 187 -17.02 -1.56 -1.11
CA ARG A 187 -16.88 -2.90 -1.67
C ARG A 187 -17.85 -3.08 -2.83
N PHE A 188 -17.31 -3.53 -3.95
CA PHE A 188 -18.05 -3.92 -5.14
C PHE A 188 -18.12 -5.45 -5.19
N ASP A 189 -19.30 -6.00 -5.32
CA ASP A 189 -19.50 -7.44 -5.37
C ASP A 189 -20.69 -7.82 -6.30
N LYS A 190 -20.38 -8.28 -7.51
CA LYS A 190 -21.35 -8.79 -8.50
C LYS A 190 -22.58 -7.90 -8.73
N GLY A 191 -22.33 -6.61 -8.94
CA GLY A 191 -23.37 -5.61 -9.17
C GLY A 191 -23.96 -5.00 -7.90
N GLU A 192 -23.62 -5.52 -6.72
CA GLU A 192 -23.98 -4.94 -5.44
C GLU A 192 -22.85 -4.07 -4.89
N LEU A 193 -23.22 -2.96 -4.28
CA LEU A 193 -22.27 -2.01 -3.69
C LEU A 193 -22.59 -1.82 -2.22
N CYS A 194 -21.58 -1.99 -1.39
CA CYS A 194 -21.62 -1.63 0.02
C CYS A 194 -20.68 -0.44 0.26
N PHE A 195 -21.19 0.59 0.90
CA PHE A 195 -20.44 1.79 1.26
C PHE A 195 -20.60 2.05 2.75
N LEU A 196 -19.50 2.00 3.48
CA LEU A 196 -19.44 2.27 4.91
C LEU A 196 -18.87 3.68 5.13
N GLU A 197 -19.63 4.54 5.73
CA GLU A 197 -19.23 5.91 6.10
C GLU A 197 -19.18 6.04 7.62
N TYR A 198 -18.05 6.47 8.15
CA TYR A 198 -17.95 6.86 9.56
C TYR A 198 -18.39 8.31 9.73
N LEU A 199 -19.24 8.55 10.72
CA LEU A 199 -19.88 9.87 10.97
C LEU A 199 -19.17 10.69 12.05
N ASP A 200 -18.19 10.11 12.73
CA ASP A 200 -17.42 10.78 13.78
C ASP A 200 -15.94 10.45 13.75
N ASP A 201 -15.14 11.30 14.36
CA ASP A 201 -13.67 11.20 14.40
C ASP A 201 -13.16 9.99 15.18
N GLN A 202 -14.00 9.41 16.04
CA GLN A 202 -13.66 8.26 16.89
C GLN A 202 -14.09 6.94 16.26
N MET A 203 -14.67 6.96 15.05
CA MET A 203 -15.23 5.80 14.36
C MET A 203 -16.25 5.01 15.20
N THR A 204 -16.93 5.70 16.12
CA THR A 204 -17.94 5.11 17.01
C THR A 204 -19.32 5.11 16.39
N LYS A 205 -19.53 5.91 15.36
CA LYS A 205 -20.77 5.99 14.60
C LYS A 205 -20.47 5.75 13.14
N ASP A 206 -21.13 4.76 12.60
CA ASP A 206 -21.07 4.42 11.19
C ASP A 206 -22.45 4.36 10.57
N THR A 207 -22.49 4.46 9.27
CA THR A 207 -23.68 4.21 8.46
C THR A 207 -23.28 3.40 7.26
N THR A 208 -23.93 2.26 7.08
CA THR A 208 -23.74 1.43 5.91
C THR A 208 -24.84 1.70 4.90
N TYR A 209 -24.45 2.06 3.70
CA TYR A 209 -25.33 2.24 2.56
C TYR A 209 -25.17 1.05 1.62
N TYR A 210 -26.29 0.52 1.15
CA TYR A 210 -26.32 -0.51 0.13
C TYR A 210 -26.86 0.06 -1.15
N GLY A 211 -26.28 -0.38 -2.27
CA GLY A 211 -26.64 0.09 -3.59
C GLY A 211 -26.32 -0.96 -4.65
N ARG A 212 -26.45 -0.52 -5.89
CA ARG A 212 -26.08 -1.31 -7.06
C ARG A 212 -25.16 -0.51 -7.95
N TYR A 213 -24.37 -1.21 -8.73
CA TYR A 213 -23.57 -0.60 -9.79
C TYR A 213 -23.68 -1.44 -11.06
N GLU A 214 -23.46 -0.76 -12.16
CA GLU A 214 -23.46 -1.37 -13.49
C GLU A 214 -22.34 -0.73 -14.33
N PHE A 215 -21.56 -1.56 -15.01
CA PHE A 215 -20.57 -1.08 -15.98
C PHE A 215 -21.28 -0.86 -17.32
N LEU A 216 -21.41 0.40 -17.73
CA LEU A 216 -22.00 0.78 -19.00
C LEU A 216 -20.99 0.65 -20.16
N SER A 217 -19.70 0.68 -19.85
CA SER A 217 -18.57 0.42 -20.74
C SER A 217 -17.32 0.13 -19.94
N ASP A 218 -16.19 -0.13 -20.61
CA ASP A 218 -14.87 -0.35 -19.96
C ASP A 218 -14.41 0.82 -19.08
N SER A 219 -14.98 2.02 -19.25
CA SER A 219 -14.59 3.24 -18.55
C SER A 219 -15.75 3.99 -17.91
N ILE A 220 -16.97 3.49 -18.02
CA ILE A 220 -18.15 4.17 -17.48
C ILE A 220 -18.93 3.26 -16.57
N MET A 221 -19.22 3.73 -15.37
CA MET A 221 -20.00 3.02 -14.36
C MET A 221 -21.17 3.89 -13.87
N GLN A 222 -22.31 3.26 -13.67
CA GLN A 222 -23.45 3.84 -12.97
C GLN A 222 -23.53 3.30 -11.56
N ILE A 223 -23.67 4.19 -10.57
CA ILE A 223 -23.90 3.81 -9.17
C ILE A 223 -25.30 4.27 -8.76
N GLU A 224 -26.08 3.35 -8.24
CA GLU A 224 -27.40 3.61 -7.66
C GLU A 224 -27.42 3.23 -6.20
N MET A 225 -27.45 4.25 -5.33
CA MET A 225 -27.58 4.07 -3.88
C MET A 225 -28.26 5.27 -3.25
N ASN A 226 -28.77 5.07 -2.04
CA ASN A 226 -29.39 6.16 -1.28
C ASN A 226 -28.33 7.00 -0.53
N HIS A 227 -27.33 7.48 -1.27
CA HIS A 227 -26.31 8.39 -0.77
C HIS A 227 -26.11 9.54 -1.76
N PRO A 228 -26.35 10.82 -1.35
CA PRO A 228 -26.44 11.93 -2.28
C PRO A 228 -25.13 12.24 -3.02
N LYS A 229 -23.99 12.00 -2.40
CA LYS A 229 -22.67 12.26 -2.99
C LYS A 229 -22.19 11.15 -3.90
N ILE A 230 -22.51 9.89 -3.55
CA ILE A 230 -22.00 8.70 -4.26
C ILE A 230 -22.89 8.29 -5.44
N ARG A 231 -24.20 8.51 -5.34
CA ARG A 231 -25.10 8.19 -6.45
C ARG A 231 -24.75 8.98 -7.71
N GLY A 232 -24.60 8.30 -8.84
CA GLY A 232 -24.38 8.98 -10.12
C GLY A 232 -23.69 8.12 -11.15
N LYS A 233 -23.40 8.75 -12.28
CA LYS A 233 -22.64 8.17 -13.38
C LYS A 233 -21.20 8.64 -13.28
N TYR A 234 -20.26 7.73 -13.50
CA TYR A 234 -18.84 7.99 -13.32
C TYR A 234 -18.06 7.58 -14.56
N HIS A 235 -17.06 8.35 -14.90
CA HIS A 235 -16.04 7.99 -15.87
C HIS A 235 -14.75 7.67 -15.14
N ALA A 236 -14.14 6.52 -15.46
CA ALA A 236 -12.84 6.16 -14.93
C ALA A 236 -11.75 6.99 -15.64
N GLU A 237 -11.05 7.81 -14.86
CA GLU A 237 -9.89 8.57 -15.33
C GLU A 237 -8.63 7.72 -15.28
N ASP A 238 -8.51 6.92 -14.20
CA ASP A 238 -7.43 5.95 -14.02
C ASP A 238 -7.88 4.83 -13.08
N PHE A 239 -7.37 3.63 -13.30
CA PHE A 239 -7.62 2.49 -12.42
C PHE A 239 -6.58 1.39 -12.62
N ASP A 240 -6.24 0.75 -11.52
CA ASP A 240 -5.49 -0.49 -11.47
C ASP A 240 -5.95 -1.33 -10.27
N LYS A 241 -5.27 -2.43 -9.98
CA LYS A 241 -5.64 -3.33 -8.90
C LYS A 241 -5.63 -2.66 -7.52
N TYR A 242 -4.81 -1.64 -7.33
CA TYR A 242 -4.60 -0.97 -6.05
C TYR A 242 -5.32 0.37 -5.93
N PHE A 243 -5.72 0.93 -7.04
CA PHE A 243 -6.21 2.29 -7.10
C PHE A 243 -7.28 2.46 -8.17
N PHE A 244 -8.22 3.38 -7.94
CA PHE A 244 -9.09 3.92 -8.97
C PHE A 244 -9.39 5.40 -8.75
N SER A 245 -9.59 6.11 -9.84
CA SER A 245 -10.09 7.48 -9.87
C SER A 245 -11.29 7.55 -10.80
N LEU A 246 -12.44 7.85 -10.24
CA LEU A 246 -13.71 7.97 -10.96
C LEU A 246 -14.21 9.38 -10.85
N LYS A 247 -14.43 10.03 -11.98
CA LYS A 247 -15.02 11.36 -12.06
C LYS A 247 -16.50 11.29 -12.35
N LYS A 248 -17.30 11.94 -11.53
CA LYS A 248 -18.74 12.03 -11.74
C LYS A 248 -19.04 12.82 -13.02
N ILE A 249 -19.87 12.23 -13.87
CA ILE A 249 -20.33 12.84 -15.11
C ILE A 249 -21.85 13.02 -15.08
N ASN A 250 -22.33 14.07 -15.69
CA ASN A 250 -23.77 14.39 -15.74
C ASN A 250 -24.52 13.56 -16.80
#